data_9c3b1cc6270eff11f737f3bd8b539f60
#
_entry.id   9c3b1cc6270eff11f737f3bd8b539f60
#
_cell.length_a   1.000
_cell.length_b   1.000
_cell.length_c   1.000
_cell.angle_alpha   90.00
_cell.angle_beta   90.00
_cell.angle_gamma   90.00
#
_symmetry.space_group_name_H-M   'P 1'
#
loop_
_entity.id
_entity.type
_entity.pdbx_description
1 polymer ?
#
loop_
_entity_poly.entity_id
_entity_poly.type
_entity_poly.pdbx_seq_one_letter_code
_entity_poly.pdbx_strand_id
1 'polypeptide(L)'
;MQGEKHDLHHEFPEFNDTIHELKMTDNHFARLFDEYHELDHEVHRIETGAENTSDDYLEERKKTRLNLKDQLFSMLKAHAA
;
A
#
# COMPACT_ATOMS: atom_id res chain seq x y z
N MET A 1 -13.09 -16.75 -4.62
CA MET A 1 -12.56 -15.53 -5.11
C MET A 1 -11.23 -15.19 -4.51
N GLN A 2 -10.34 -14.89 -5.30
CA GLN A 2 -9.04 -14.64 -4.83
C GLN A 2 -8.96 -13.35 -4.11
N GLY A 3 -8.04 -13.14 -3.29
CA GLY A 3 -7.88 -11.98 -2.49
C GLY A 3 -8.02 -10.70 -3.28
N GLU A 4 -8.63 -9.70 -2.69
CA GLU A 4 -8.75 -8.41 -3.30
C GLU A 4 -7.42 -7.70 -3.24
N LYS A 5 -7.16 -6.89 -4.25
CA LYS A 5 -6.00 -6.03 -4.20
C LYS A 5 -6.27 -4.87 -3.27
N HIS A 6 -5.27 -4.53 -2.48
CA HIS A 6 -5.37 -3.41 -1.57
C HIS A 6 -4.49 -2.26 -2.04
N ASP A 7 -4.53 -1.98 -3.34
CA ASP A 7 -3.74 -0.85 -3.83
C ASP A 7 -4.33 0.45 -3.30
N LEU A 8 -3.54 1.49 -3.35
CA LEU A 8 -3.91 2.73 -2.69
C LEU A 8 -5.12 3.39 -3.33
N HIS A 9 -5.27 3.26 -4.64
CA HIS A 9 -6.43 3.82 -5.33
C HIS A 9 -7.72 3.14 -4.89
N HIS A 10 -7.67 1.84 -4.61
CA HIS A 10 -8.82 1.10 -4.13
C HIS A 10 -9.14 1.46 -2.69
N GLU A 11 -8.11 1.63 -1.86
CA GLU A 11 -8.30 1.94 -0.45
C GLU A 11 -8.84 3.35 -0.24
N PHE A 12 -8.41 4.29 -1.08
CA PHE A 12 -8.77 5.70 -0.92
C PHE A 12 -9.22 6.29 -2.25
N PRO A 13 -10.34 5.82 -2.79
CA PRO A 13 -10.78 6.32 -4.11
C PRO A 13 -11.05 7.82 -4.14
N GLU A 14 -11.42 8.39 -3.01
CA GLU A 14 -11.68 9.84 -2.95
C GLU A 14 -10.41 10.66 -3.07
N PHE A 15 -9.24 10.02 -2.95
CA PHE A 15 -7.96 10.72 -3.05
C PHE A 15 -7.23 10.42 -4.37
N ASN A 16 -7.91 9.89 -5.38
CA ASN A 16 -7.23 9.50 -6.62
C ASN A 16 -6.43 10.65 -7.23
N ASP A 17 -7.01 11.83 -7.30
CA ASP A 17 -6.31 12.97 -7.88
C ASP A 17 -5.13 13.39 -7.02
N THR A 18 -5.30 13.37 -5.72
CA THR A 18 -4.24 13.73 -4.78
C THR A 18 -3.08 12.73 -4.86
N ILE A 19 -3.40 11.45 -4.96
CA ILE A 19 -2.38 10.42 -5.11
C ILE A 19 -1.55 10.69 -6.37
N HIS A 20 -2.23 10.94 -7.47
CA HIS A 20 -1.55 11.17 -8.74
C HIS A 20 -0.64 12.39 -8.65
N GLU A 21 -1.13 13.45 -8.05
CA GLU A 21 -0.36 14.68 -7.91
C GLU A 21 0.87 14.48 -7.03
N LEU A 22 0.71 13.82 -5.88
CA LEU A 22 1.81 13.61 -4.97
C LEU A 22 2.87 12.68 -5.53
N LYS A 23 2.45 11.70 -6.33
CA LYS A 23 3.41 10.82 -6.99
C LYS A 23 4.35 11.60 -7.90
N MET A 24 3.86 12.69 -8.46
CA MET A 24 4.65 13.49 -9.40
C MET A 24 5.44 14.59 -8.72
N THR A 25 5.00 15.06 -7.56
CA THR A 25 5.59 16.24 -6.95
C THR A 25 6.30 15.98 -5.64
N ASP A 26 6.11 14.80 -5.02
CA ASP A 26 6.69 14.50 -3.72
C ASP A 26 7.46 13.18 -3.80
N ASN A 27 8.78 13.26 -3.81
CA ASN A 27 9.61 12.05 -3.92
C ASN A 27 9.42 11.11 -2.74
N HIS A 28 9.20 11.65 -1.56
CA HIS A 28 8.99 10.82 -0.39
C HIS A 28 7.70 10.02 -0.53
N PHE A 29 6.64 10.68 -0.97
CA PHE A 29 5.36 10.00 -1.20
C PHE A 29 5.51 8.92 -2.27
N ALA A 30 6.19 9.25 -3.36
CA ALA A 30 6.37 8.30 -4.46
C ALA A 30 7.11 7.05 -3.98
N ARG A 31 8.12 7.21 -3.13
CA ARG A 31 8.87 6.07 -2.60
C ARG A 31 7.99 5.20 -1.71
N LEU A 32 7.23 5.83 -0.80
CA LEU A 32 6.35 5.08 0.08
C LEU A 32 5.25 4.38 -0.72
N PHE A 33 4.77 5.03 -1.77
CA PHE A 33 3.76 4.46 -2.65
C PHE A 33 4.29 3.19 -3.30
N ASP A 34 5.53 3.24 -3.82
CA ASP A 34 6.11 2.07 -4.45
C ASP A 34 6.35 0.95 -3.45
N GLU A 35 6.84 1.29 -2.26
CA GLU A 35 7.07 0.28 -1.22
C GLU A 35 5.76 -0.38 -0.81
N TYR A 36 4.71 0.40 -0.66
CA TYR A 36 3.42 -0.14 -0.29
C TYR A 36 2.92 -1.14 -1.33
N HIS A 37 3.04 -0.78 -2.59
CA HIS A 37 2.53 -1.65 -3.64
C HIS A 37 3.38 -2.90 -3.83
N GLU A 38 4.68 -2.80 -3.67
CA GLU A 38 5.53 -3.98 -3.70
C GLU A 38 5.16 -4.94 -2.59
N LEU A 39 4.95 -4.40 -1.40
CA LEU A 39 4.58 -5.20 -0.25
C LEU A 39 3.21 -5.82 -0.43
N ASP A 40 2.27 -5.06 -0.97
CA ASP A 40 0.94 -5.58 -1.23
C ASP A 40 0.98 -6.74 -2.23
N HIS A 41 1.80 -6.63 -3.26
CA HIS A 41 1.97 -7.71 -4.21
C HIS A 41 2.56 -8.95 -3.54
N GLU A 42 3.53 -8.76 -2.66
CA GLU A 42 4.13 -9.88 -1.94
C GLU A 42 3.12 -10.59 -1.06
N VAL A 43 2.37 -9.82 -0.29
CA VAL A 43 1.34 -10.39 0.59
C VAL A 43 0.31 -11.15 -0.25
N HIS A 44 -0.07 -10.58 -1.39
CA HIS A 44 -1.04 -11.23 -2.26
C HIS A 44 -0.51 -12.57 -2.78
N ARG A 45 0.76 -12.62 -3.19
CA ARG A 45 1.35 -13.87 -3.67
C ARG A 45 1.36 -14.93 -2.58
N ILE A 46 1.66 -14.52 -1.35
CA ILE A 46 1.68 -15.47 -0.23
C ILE A 46 0.27 -15.98 0.06
N GLU A 47 -0.69 -15.06 0.09
CA GLU A 47 -2.07 -15.43 0.44
C GLU A 47 -2.74 -16.29 -0.61
N THR A 48 -2.34 -16.14 -1.87
CA THR A 48 -2.93 -16.96 -2.93
C THR A 48 -2.18 -18.29 -3.15
N GLY A 49 -1.12 -18.52 -2.38
CA GLY A 49 -0.40 -19.77 -2.47
C GLY A 49 0.71 -19.80 -3.51
N ALA A 50 0.94 -18.69 -4.20
CA ALA A 50 2.01 -18.63 -5.19
C ALA A 50 3.38 -18.60 -4.53
N GLU A 51 3.45 -18.25 -3.27
CA GLU A 51 4.70 -18.19 -2.53
C GLU A 51 4.46 -18.70 -1.13
N ASN A 52 5.38 -19.55 -0.63
CA ASN A 52 5.25 -20.14 0.70
C ASN A 52 6.15 -19.45 1.69
N THR A 53 5.59 -19.06 2.83
CA THR A 53 6.37 -18.49 3.93
C THR A 53 5.74 -18.94 5.24
N SER A 54 6.40 -18.59 6.35
CA SER A 54 5.82 -18.83 7.67
C SER A 54 4.69 -17.86 7.94
N ASP A 55 3.80 -18.23 8.85
CA ASP A 55 2.72 -17.34 9.26
C ASP A 55 3.27 -16.09 9.94
N ASP A 56 4.35 -16.23 10.70
CA ASP A 56 4.96 -15.10 11.36
C ASP A 56 5.47 -14.07 10.36
N TYR A 57 6.10 -14.55 9.28
CA TYR A 57 6.60 -13.67 8.24
C TYR A 57 5.44 -12.92 7.59
N LEU A 58 4.38 -13.64 7.25
CA LEU A 58 3.22 -13.03 6.61
C LEU A 58 2.59 -11.96 7.51
N GLU A 59 2.46 -12.26 8.80
CA GLU A 59 1.89 -11.29 9.73
C GLU A 59 2.73 -10.03 9.80
N GLU A 60 4.04 -10.19 9.80
CA GLU A 60 4.92 -9.05 9.86
C GLU A 60 4.81 -8.20 8.62
N ARG A 61 4.71 -8.84 7.44
CA ARG A 61 4.55 -8.09 6.21
C ARG A 61 3.23 -7.33 6.17
N LYS A 62 2.16 -7.94 6.71
CA LYS A 62 0.87 -7.27 6.78
C LYS A 62 0.91 -6.06 7.71
N LYS A 63 1.63 -6.16 8.82
CA LYS A 63 1.78 -5.02 9.73
C LYS A 63 2.53 -3.88 9.06
N THR A 64 3.57 -4.21 8.33
CA THR A 64 4.33 -3.20 7.60
C THR A 64 3.45 -2.54 6.54
N ARG A 65 2.62 -3.33 5.86
CA ARG A 65 1.71 -2.78 4.85
C ARG A 65 0.75 -1.78 5.49
N LEU A 66 0.20 -2.12 6.64
CA LEU A 66 -0.71 -1.22 7.33
C LEU A 66 0.00 0.06 7.75
N ASN A 67 1.22 -0.06 8.24
CA ASN A 67 2.00 1.09 8.64
C ASN A 67 2.24 2.04 7.47
N LEU A 68 2.63 1.49 6.32
CA LEU A 68 2.83 2.30 5.13
C LEU A 68 1.53 2.96 4.67
N LYS A 69 0.42 2.23 4.75
CA LYS A 69 -0.87 2.78 4.37
C LYS A 69 -1.23 3.96 5.26
N ASP A 70 -0.99 3.84 6.56
CA ASP A 70 -1.28 4.92 7.49
C ASP A 70 -0.44 6.15 7.20
N GLN A 71 0.83 5.95 6.88
CA GLN A 71 1.70 7.08 6.53
C GLN A 71 1.23 7.77 5.25
N LEU A 72 0.88 6.98 4.25
CA LEU A 72 0.39 7.53 2.99
C LEU A 72 -0.91 8.28 3.20
N PHE A 73 -1.81 7.74 4.01
CA PHE A 73 -3.07 8.38 4.31
C PHE A 73 -2.86 9.73 5.00
N SER A 74 -1.93 9.78 5.95
CA SER A 74 -1.62 11.03 6.63
C SER A 74 -1.13 12.10 5.65
N MET A 75 -0.30 11.69 4.70
CA MET A 75 0.20 12.62 3.70
C MET A 75 -0.91 13.11 2.78
N LEU A 76 -1.82 12.21 2.41
CA LEU A 76 -2.94 12.58 1.57
C LEU A 76 -3.84 13.58 2.28
N LYS A 77 -4.15 13.33 3.53
CA LYS A 77 -5.00 14.23 4.29
C LYS A 77 -4.35 15.60 4.47
N ALA A 78 -3.07 15.61 4.75
CA ALA A 78 -2.36 16.86 4.94
C ALA A 78 -2.34 17.69 3.66
N HIS A 79 -2.17 17.04 2.53
CA HIS A 79 -2.12 17.74 1.26
C HIS A 79 -3.51 18.27 0.86
N ALA A 80 -4.54 17.50 1.17
CA ALA A 80 -5.90 17.87 0.78
C ALA A 80 -6.52 18.92 1.70
N ALA A 81 -5.95 19.12 2.88
CA ALA A 81 -6.53 20.04 3.88
C ALA A 81 -6.38 21.52 3.48
#